data_f1cfb6544d47299588b77a4dcb217cdb
#
_entry.id   f1cfb6544d47299588b77a4dcb217cdb
#
_cell.length_a   1.000
_cell.length_b   1.000
_cell.length_c   1.000
_cell.angle_alpha   90.00
_cell.angle_beta   90.00
_cell.angle_gamma   90.00
#
_symmetry.space_group_name_H-M   'P 1'
#
loop_
_entity.id
_entity.type
_entity.pdbx_description
1 polymer ?
#
loop_
_entity_poly.entity_id
_entity_poly.type
_entity_poly.pdbx_seq_one_letter_code
_entity_poly.pdbx_strand_id
1 'polypeptide(L)'
;MRLVDYLDKGASLGLDRPCLTADGVTRSYGEVREQTIAVAGALQRTGIETGDRVAVLSTNDPLALTCVFGISRAGAVWCPVNPRNEAEENRQLFDLFGCRFLFFQKKFGELVARIRTDLPQLEWL
;
A
#
# COMPACT_ATOMS: atom_id res chain seq x y z
N MET A 1 7.18 -4.39 -17.22
CA MET A 1 5.98 -3.56 -16.92
C MET A 1 5.72 -3.58 -15.43
N ARG A 2 5.55 -2.41 -14.82
CA ARG A 2 5.24 -2.31 -13.39
C ARG A 2 3.74 -2.49 -13.18
N LEU A 3 3.34 -2.85 -11.97
CA LEU A 3 1.92 -2.98 -11.62
C LEU A 3 1.14 -1.70 -11.90
N VAL A 4 1.70 -0.53 -11.55
CA VAL A 4 1.06 0.77 -11.75
C VAL A 4 0.84 1.10 -13.23
N ASP A 5 1.58 0.50 -14.14
CA ASP A 5 1.44 0.75 -15.57
C ASP A 5 0.08 0.29 -16.09
N TYR A 6 -0.51 -0.74 -15.49
CA TYR A 6 -1.87 -1.19 -15.83
C TYR A 6 -2.91 -0.14 -15.46
N LEU A 7 -2.74 0.52 -14.30
CA LEU A 7 -3.60 1.62 -13.89
C LEU A 7 -3.47 2.80 -14.86
N ASP A 8 -2.25 3.18 -15.19
CA ASP A 8 -2.00 4.32 -16.08
C ASP A 8 -2.52 4.05 -17.49
N LYS A 9 -2.45 2.81 -17.96
CA LYS A 9 -3.04 2.43 -19.24
C LYS A 9 -4.56 2.59 -19.21
N GLY A 10 -5.21 2.14 -18.13
CA GLY A 10 -6.65 2.34 -17.95
C GLY A 10 -7.02 3.81 -17.94
N ALA A 11 -6.24 4.63 -17.23
CA ALA A 11 -6.46 6.08 -17.17
C ALA A 11 -6.31 6.74 -18.55
N SER A 12 -5.39 6.25 -19.38
CA SER A 12 -5.20 6.77 -20.74
C SER A 12 -6.41 6.51 -21.66
N LEU A 13 -7.22 5.53 -21.34
CA LEU A 13 -8.43 5.19 -22.10
C LEU A 13 -9.64 6.03 -21.69
N GLY A 14 -9.59 6.71 -20.56
CA GLY A 14 -10.66 7.60 -20.09
C GLY A 14 -10.57 7.83 -18.58
N LEU A 15 -10.20 9.03 -18.19
CA LEU A 15 -10.03 9.40 -16.78
C LEU A 15 -11.33 9.29 -15.97
N ASP A 16 -12.48 9.49 -16.62
CA ASP A 16 -13.78 9.45 -15.96
C ASP A 16 -14.37 8.04 -15.85
N ARG A 17 -13.71 7.05 -16.44
CA ARG A 17 -14.19 5.67 -16.40
C ARG A 17 -14.09 5.13 -14.96
N PRO A 18 -15.06 4.29 -14.54
CA PRO A 18 -15.01 3.64 -13.23
C PRO A 18 -13.77 2.76 -13.09
N CYS A 19 -13.08 2.88 -11.97
CA CYS A 19 -11.90 2.07 -11.65
C CYS A 19 -12.17 1.16 -10.45
N LEU A 20 -12.61 1.73 -9.34
CA LEU A 20 -12.87 1.00 -8.09
C LEU A 20 -14.25 1.33 -7.56
N THR A 21 -15.00 0.30 -7.20
CA THR A 21 -16.32 0.46 -6.58
C THR A 21 -16.39 -0.36 -5.29
N ALA A 22 -16.79 0.28 -4.20
CA ALA A 22 -17.02 -0.37 -2.91
C ALA A 22 -18.07 0.39 -2.12
N ASP A 23 -18.96 -0.32 -1.46
CA ASP A 23 -20.00 0.25 -0.60
C ASP A 23 -20.83 1.33 -1.31
N GLY A 24 -21.12 1.14 -2.60
CA GLY A 24 -21.89 2.07 -3.40
C GLY A 24 -21.14 3.31 -3.86
N VAL A 25 -19.85 3.42 -3.54
CA VAL A 25 -19.00 4.53 -3.98
C VAL A 25 -18.08 4.06 -5.11
N THR A 26 -18.13 4.77 -6.24
CA THR A 26 -17.28 4.50 -7.39
C THR A 26 -16.23 5.59 -7.52
N ARG A 27 -14.98 5.17 -7.69
CA ARG A 27 -13.84 6.07 -7.94
C ARG A 27 -13.37 5.89 -9.38
N SER A 28 -13.14 6.99 -10.06
CA SER A 28 -12.68 6.98 -11.45
C SER A 28 -11.18 6.65 -11.55
N TYR A 29 -10.74 6.31 -12.75
CA TYR A 29 -9.31 6.11 -13.02
C TYR A 29 -8.49 7.37 -12.72
N GLY A 30 -9.03 8.55 -13.03
CA GLY A 30 -8.38 9.83 -12.73
C GLY A 30 -8.19 10.04 -11.23
N GLU A 31 -9.24 9.79 -10.43
CA GLU A 31 -9.18 9.92 -8.98
C GLU A 31 -8.18 8.95 -8.36
N VAL A 32 -8.23 7.68 -8.76
CA VAL A 32 -7.31 6.66 -8.25
C VAL A 32 -5.87 7.00 -8.64
N ARG A 33 -5.64 7.42 -9.88
CA ARG A 33 -4.31 7.82 -10.33
C ARG A 33 -3.73 8.96 -9.49
N GLU A 34 -4.51 10.00 -9.23
CA GLU A 34 -4.08 11.12 -8.40
C GLU A 34 -3.73 10.68 -6.97
N GLN A 35 -4.54 9.81 -6.40
CA GLN A 35 -4.26 9.25 -5.07
C GLN A 35 -2.97 8.44 -5.06
N THR A 36 -2.70 7.66 -6.10
CA THR A 36 -1.44 6.87 -6.18
C THR A 36 -0.23 7.79 -6.31
N ILE A 37 -0.35 8.91 -7.00
CA ILE A 37 0.72 9.91 -7.10
C ILE A 37 1.00 10.50 -5.72
N ALA A 38 -0.04 10.80 -4.94
CA ALA A 38 0.11 11.30 -3.59
C ALA A 38 0.80 10.28 -2.66
N VAL A 39 0.41 9.01 -2.76
CA VAL A 39 1.04 7.92 -1.99
C VAL A 39 2.52 7.79 -2.36
N ALA A 40 2.83 7.75 -3.66
CA ALA A 40 4.21 7.64 -4.12
C ALA A 40 5.05 8.85 -3.66
N GLY A 41 4.47 10.06 -3.71
CA GLY A 41 5.13 11.25 -3.23
C GLY A 41 5.43 11.19 -1.73
N ALA A 42 4.49 10.69 -0.93
CA ALA A 42 4.70 10.51 0.51
C ALA A 42 5.84 9.53 0.79
N LEU A 43 5.88 8.41 0.07
CA LEU A 43 6.98 7.44 0.19
C LEU A 43 8.32 8.05 -0.19
N GLN A 44 8.37 8.80 -1.28
CA GLN A 44 9.60 9.45 -1.73
C GLN A 44 10.12 10.47 -0.71
N ARG A 45 9.23 11.20 -0.04
CA ARG A 45 9.62 12.13 1.02
C ARG A 45 10.20 11.44 2.25
N THR A 46 9.91 10.17 2.47
CA THR A 46 10.50 9.40 3.57
C THR A 46 11.87 8.83 3.24
N GLY A 47 12.36 9.02 2.01
CA GLY A 47 13.65 8.51 1.58
C GLY A 47 13.63 7.08 1.07
N ILE A 48 12.48 6.60 0.60
CA ILE A 48 12.38 5.26 0.04
C ILE A 48 13.26 5.11 -1.20
N GLU A 49 13.89 3.96 -1.33
CA GLU A 49 14.73 3.63 -2.47
C GLU A 49 14.07 2.54 -3.32
N THR A 50 14.47 2.48 -4.60
CA THR A 50 14.00 1.45 -5.51
C THR A 50 14.29 0.06 -4.94
N GLY A 51 13.28 -0.78 -4.89
CA GLY A 51 13.40 -2.14 -4.34
C GLY A 51 13.11 -2.26 -2.85
N ASP A 52 12.96 -1.13 -2.14
CA ASP A 52 12.52 -1.17 -0.74
C ASP A 52 11.15 -1.84 -0.64
N ARG A 53 10.93 -2.56 0.44
CA ARG A 53 9.70 -3.33 0.63
C ARG A 53 8.75 -2.61 1.56
N VAL A 54 7.50 -2.53 1.10
CA VAL A 54 6.42 -1.84 1.80
C VAL A 54 5.23 -2.77 1.93
N ALA A 55 4.74 -2.93 3.15
CA ALA A 55 3.58 -3.76 3.42
C ALA A 55 2.31 -2.92 3.49
N VAL A 56 1.18 -3.56 3.20
CA VAL A 56 -0.15 -2.98 3.40
C VAL A 56 -0.96 -3.94 4.26
N LEU A 57 -1.35 -3.49 5.44
CA LEU A 57 -2.14 -4.27 6.38
C LEU A 57 -3.56 -3.71 6.41
N SER A 58 -4.44 -4.35 5.66
CA SER A 58 -5.80 -3.86 5.45
C SER A 58 -6.73 -5.00 5.06
N THR A 59 -8.01 -4.85 5.37
CA THR A 59 -9.04 -5.65 4.72
C THR A 59 -9.22 -5.16 3.28
N ASN A 60 -10.05 -5.84 2.50
CA ASN A 60 -10.32 -5.43 1.13
C ASN A 60 -10.98 -4.04 1.11
N ASP A 61 -10.22 -3.05 0.68
CA ASP A 61 -10.61 -1.64 0.69
C ASP A 61 -10.00 -0.96 -0.54
N PRO A 62 -10.75 -0.09 -1.24
CA PRO A 62 -10.20 0.62 -2.40
C PRO A 62 -8.95 1.44 -2.09
N LEU A 63 -8.87 2.00 -0.88
CA LEU A 63 -7.69 2.76 -0.47
C LEU A 63 -6.46 1.87 -0.33
N ALA A 64 -6.65 0.62 0.16
CA ALA A 64 -5.56 -0.34 0.23
C ALA A 64 -4.99 -0.66 -1.15
N LEU A 65 -5.86 -0.91 -2.13
CA LEU A 65 -5.43 -1.15 -3.51
C LEU A 65 -4.73 0.08 -4.10
N THR A 66 -5.23 1.27 -3.78
CA THR A 66 -4.60 2.53 -4.18
C THR A 66 -3.18 2.63 -3.61
N CYS A 67 -2.98 2.24 -2.35
CA CYS A 67 -1.64 2.19 -1.74
C CYS A 67 -0.73 1.22 -2.47
N VAL A 68 -1.23 0.05 -2.87
CA VAL A 68 -0.46 -0.94 -3.65
C VAL A 68 0.05 -0.33 -4.96
N PHE A 69 -0.81 0.36 -5.69
CA PHE A 69 -0.40 1.06 -6.91
C PHE A 69 0.59 2.20 -6.62
N GLY A 70 0.40 2.93 -5.52
CA GLY A 70 1.32 3.98 -5.11
C GLY A 70 2.71 3.45 -4.77
N ILE A 71 2.78 2.31 -4.11
CA ILE A 71 4.04 1.61 -3.83
C ILE A 71 4.75 1.26 -5.13
N SER A 72 4.02 0.70 -6.09
CA SER A 72 4.57 0.37 -7.41
C SER A 72 5.09 1.62 -8.13
N ARG A 73 4.34 2.72 -8.08
CA ARG A 73 4.75 3.98 -8.71
C ARG A 73 6.03 4.54 -8.11
N ALA A 74 6.23 4.37 -6.81
CA ALA A 74 7.45 4.81 -6.13
C ALA A 74 8.67 3.94 -6.43
N GLY A 75 8.51 2.86 -7.17
CA GLY A 75 9.59 1.92 -7.45
C GLY A 75 9.86 0.93 -6.33
N ALA A 76 8.99 0.87 -5.33
CA ALA A 76 9.09 -0.05 -4.21
C ALA A 76 8.39 -1.38 -4.49
N VAL A 77 8.59 -2.34 -3.62
CA VAL A 77 8.00 -3.68 -3.71
C VAL A 77 6.90 -3.83 -2.67
N TRP A 78 5.70 -4.15 -3.13
CA TRP A 78 4.59 -4.45 -2.24
C TRP A 78 4.73 -5.84 -1.65
N CYS A 79 4.60 -5.93 -0.32
CA CYS A 79 4.58 -7.19 0.41
C CYS A 79 3.17 -7.43 0.93
N PRO A 80 2.44 -8.41 0.38
CA PRO A 80 1.11 -8.73 0.88
C PRO A 80 1.18 -9.38 2.26
N VAL A 81 0.32 -8.91 3.17
CA VAL A 81 0.13 -9.52 4.48
C VAL A 81 -1.36 -9.68 4.74
N ASN A 82 -1.74 -10.74 5.44
CA ASN A 82 -3.13 -11.03 5.74
C ASN A 82 -3.49 -10.51 7.14
N PRO A 83 -4.44 -9.58 7.27
CA PRO A 83 -4.84 -9.06 8.57
C PRO A 83 -5.52 -10.11 9.46
N ARG A 84 -5.94 -11.24 8.89
CA ARG A 84 -6.53 -12.35 9.64
C ARG A 84 -5.49 -13.22 10.32
N ASN A 85 -4.21 -13.10 9.96
CA ASN A 85 -3.13 -13.82 10.62
C ASN A 85 -2.96 -13.34 12.05
N GLU A 86 -2.44 -14.20 12.90
CA GLU A 86 -2.02 -13.83 14.24
C GLU A 86 -0.92 -12.76 14.17
N ALA A 87 -0.83 -11.92 15.21
CA ALA A 87 0.16 -10.84 15.27
C ALA A 87 1.58 -11.36 15.06
N GLU A 88 1.91 -12.48 15.68
CA GLU A 88 3.24 -13.08 15.58
C GLU A 88 3.56 -13.57 14.16
N GLU A 89 2.57 -14.13 13.47
CA GLU A 89 2.75 -14.55 12.08
C GLU A 89 3.07 -13.35 11.18
N ASN A 90 2.34 -12.25 11.35
CA ASN A 90 2.58 -11.04 10.58
C ASN A 90 3.94 -10.43 10.92
N ARG A 91 4.33 -10.43 12.20
CA ARG A 91 5.65 -9.98 12.62
C ARG A 91 6.77 -10.76 11.90
N GLN A 92 6.63 -12.08 11.86
CA GLN A 92 7.60 -12.92 11.18
C GLN A 92 7.68 -12.62 9.68
N LEU A 93 6.54 -12.38 9.04
CA LEU A 93 6.50 -12.02 7.62
C LEU A 93 7.17 -10.67 7.35
N PHE A 94 6.92 -9.65 8.19
CA PHE A 94 7.56 -8.35 8.05
C PHE A 94 9.08 -8.47 8.19
N ASP A 95 9.54 -9.27 9.14
CA ASP A 95 10.96 -9.49 9.36
C ASP A 95 11.58 -10.28 8.19
N LEU A 96 10.92 -11.36 7.77
CA LEU A 96 11.38 -12.19 6.66
C LEU A 96 11.52 -11.40 5.36
N PHE A 97 10.54 -10.55 5.05
CA PHE A 97 10.55 -9.73 3.83
C PHE A 97 11.41 -8.48 3.96
N GLY A 98 11.87 -8.14 5.17
CA GLY A 98 12.62 -6.92 5.42
C GLY A 98 11.81 -5.67 5.09
N CYS A 99 10.53 -5.65 5.43
CA CYS A 99 9.66 -4.51 5.17
C CYS A 99 10.17 -3.28 5.91
N ARG A 100 10.32 -2.17 5.18
CA ARG A 100 10.81 -0.92 5.72
C ARG A 100 9.68 0.00 6.16
N PHE A 101 8.56 -0.01 5.42
CA PHE A 101 7.40 0.84 5.69
C PHE A 101 6.14 0.00 5.72
N LEU A 102 5.13 0.50 6.42
CA LEU A 102 3.84 -0.15 6.56
C LEU A 102 2.71 0.87 6.44
N PHE A 103 1.80 0.63 5.49
CA PHE A 103 0.49 1.26 5.47
C PHE A 103 -0.49 0.35 6.20
N PHE A 104 -1.32 0.90 7.08
CA PHE A 104 -2.30 0.08 7.78
C PHE A 104 -3.59 0.86 8.02
N GLN A 105 -4.71 0.13 8.06
CA GLN A 105 -5.98 0.72 8.46
C GLN A 105 -5.94 1.04 9.96
N LYS A 106 -6.58 2.13 10.35
CA LYS A 106 -6.63 2.60 11.73
C LYS A 106 -7.04 1.51 12.72
N LYS A 107 -7.97 0.63 12.32
CA LYS A 107 -8.44 -0.47 13.17
C LYS A 107 -7.36 -1.48 13.55
N PHE A 108 -6.25 -1.52 12.83
CA PHE A 108 -5.11 -2.38 13.13
C PHE A 108 -4.00 -1.67 13.91
N GLY A 109 -4.26 -0.46 14.40
CA GLY A 109 -3.26 0.34 15.11
C GLY A 109 -2.69 -0.34 16.34
N GLU A 110 -3.52 -1.01 17.13
CA GLU A 110 -3.05 -1.73 18.33
C GLU A 110 -2.15 -2.90 17.96
N LEU A 111 -2.53 -3.66 16.91
CA LEU A 111 -1.72 -4.75 16.41
C LEU A 111 -0.35 -4.26 15.94
N VAL A 112 -0.33 -3.19 15.17
CA VAL A 112 0.91 -2.59 14.66
C VAL A 112 1.78 -2.09 15.81
N ALA A 113 1.19 -1.42 16.81
CA ALA A 113 1.94 -0.94 17.97
C ALA A 113 2.60 -2.10 18.74
N ARG A 114 1.93 -3.25 18.81
CA ARG A 114 2.42 -4.43 19.50
C ARG A 114 3.62 -5.06 18.78
N ILE A 115 3.59 -5.16 17.45
CA ILE A 115 4.65 -5.82 16.69
C ILE A 115 5.82 -4.89 16.37
N ARG A 116 5.61 -3.58 16.38
CA ARG A 116 6.62 -2.59 15.99
C ARG A 116 7.87 -2.63 16.86
N THR A 117 7.72 -2.91 18.16
CA THR A 117 8.85 -2.95 19.09
C THR A 117 9.88 -4.02 18.70
N ASP A 118 9.44 -5.09 18.03
CA ASP A 118 10.30 -6.19 17.59
C ASP A 118 10.81 -6.00 16.16
N LEU A 119 10.46 -4.89 15.50
CA LEU A 119 10.80 -4.60 14.11
C LEU A 119 11.36 -3.17 14.00
N PRO A 120 12.59 -2.93 14.50
CA PRO A 120 13.14 -1.58 14.52
C PRO A 120 13.36 -0.97 13.13
N GLN A 121 13.49 -1.80 12.09
CA GLN A 121 13.64 -1.35 10.71
C GLN A 121 12.32 -0.82 10.12
N LEU A 122 11.19 -1.08 10.75
CA LEU A 122 9.88 -0.70 10.24
C LEU A 122 9.58 0.75 10.58
N GLU A 123 9.25 1.55 9.57
CA GLU A 123 8.83 2.93 9.70
C GLU A 123 7.33 3.07 9.43
N TRP A 124 6.71 4.08 10.02
CA TRP A 124 5.27 4.32 9.88
C TRP A 124 4.98 5.34 8.79
N LEU A 125 3.89 5.11 8.10
CA LEU A 125 3.35 6.08 7.16
C LEU A 125 1.87 6.32 7.41
#